data_0680cfc11fdfe867fecf8b54d3e3769a
#
_entry.id   0680cfc11fdfe867fecf8b54d3e3769a
#
_cell.length_a   1.000
_cell.length_b   1.000
_cell.length_c   1.000
_cell.angle_alpha   90.00
_cell.angle_beta   90.00
_cell.angle_gamma   90.00
#
_symmetry.space_group_name_H-M   'P 1'
#
loop_
_entity.id
_entity.type
_entity.pdbx_description
1 polymer ?
#
loop_
_entity_poly.entity_id
_entity_poly.type
_entity_poly.pdbx_seq_one_letter_code
_entity_poly.pdbx_strand_id
1 'polypeptide(L)'
;MAKVSVGLRGWRFEESEIFTEEGEFKPLDEIPEDPRQRLLRLSLLVEKPCQACYLVHGEENVERCRQATIVYGEPLNEVVLCDEHEADLLYWFREAGGREFVGDELFRDEFQEWFADGGRAPDGYGGMEHVDTDPDDLPSPPDANELHQRINEEFEGERIDLREYGPDADEGDDNDEEGDDEPEEMDFDGVDLGQQYPKK
;
A
#
# COMPACT_ATOMS: atom_id res chain seq x y z
N MET A 1 27.77 -1.85 3.39
CA MET A 1 26.96 -0.63 3.37
C MET A 1 26.01 -0.69 4.55
N ALA A 2 25.72 0.43 5.19
CA ALA A 2 24.79 0.46 6.31
C ALA A 2 23.35 0.34 5.76
N LYS A 3 22.52 -0.42 6.49
CA LYS A 3 21.10 -0.55 6.18
C LYS A 3 20.28 0.14 7.25
N VAL A 4 19.29 0.88 6.83
CA VAL A 4 18.40 1.64 7.69
C VAL A 4 16.95 1.24 7.45
N SER A 5 16.12 1.27 8.48
CA SER A 5 14.67 1.23 8.36
C SER A 5 14.12 2.66 8.46
N VAL A 6 12.99 2.91 7.82
CA VAL A 6 12.33 4.22 7.78
C VAL A 6 10.87 4.03 8.18
N GLY A 7 10.39 4.81 9.12
CA GLY A 7 9.01 4.81 9.60
C GLY A 7 8.55 3.51 10.25
N LEU A 8 8.63 2.38 9.54
CA LEU A 8 8.33 1.04 10.04
C LEU A 8 9.56 0.15 9.97
N ARG A 9 9.71 -0.76 10.94
CA ARG A 9 10.75 -1.81 10.90
C ARG A 9 10.38 -2.86 9.85
N GLY A 10 11.36 -3.65 9.42
CA GLY A 10 11.15 -4.77 8.48
C GLY A 10 11.74 -4.45 7.12
N TRP A 11 11.21 -3.50 6.38
CA TRP A 11 11.86 -3.04 5.16
C TRP A 11 13.18 -2.33 5.48
N ARG A 12 14.21 -2.72 4.77
CA ARG A 12 15.56 -2.18 4.94
C ARG A 12 16.04 -1.56 3.64
N PHE A 13 16.59 -0.37 3.74
CA PHE A 13 17.15 0.42 2.65
C PHE A 13 18.67 0.50 2.81
N GLU A 14 19.40 0.49 1.71
CA GLU A 14 20.79 0.93 1.74
C GLU A 14 20.80 2.45 1.98
N GLU A 15 21.49 2.88 3.06
CA GLU A 15 21.50 4.28 3.47
C GLU A 15 21.94 5.22 2.34
N SER A 16 22.97 4.81 1.59
CA SER A 16 23.51 5.57 0.46
C SER A 16 22.57 5.66 -0.76
N GLU A 17 21.52 4.84 -0.83
CA GLU A 17 20.53 4.92 -1.92
C GLU A 17 19.47 5.97 -1.65
N ILE A 18 19.10 6.17 -0.38
CA ILE A 18 17.97 7.01 -0.01
C ILE A 18 18.36 8.32 0.67
N PHE A 19 19.56 8.41 1.27
CA PHE A 19 20.05 9.61 1.93
C PHE A 19 21.23 10.25 1.20
N THR A 20 21.34 11.57 1.34
CA THR A 20 22.52 12.36 0.99
C THR A 20 23.63 12.18 2.04
N GLU A 21 24.82 12.71 1.79
CA GLU A 21 25.92 12.72 2.77
C GLU A 21 25.57 13.55 4.03
N GLU A 22 24.65 14.49 3.91
CA GLU A 22 24.14 15.34 5.00
C GLU A 22 23.04 14.65 5.82
N GLY A 23 22.57 13.45 5.41
CA GLY A 23 21.52 12.69 6.10
C GLY A 23 20.09 13.10 5.72
N GLU A 24 19.92 13.90 4.68
CA GLU A 24 18.61 14.26 4.14
C GLU A 24 18.17 13.25 3.09
N PHE A 25 16.85 13.08 2.89
CA PHE A 25 16.35 12.26 1.78
C PHE A 25 16.76 12.85 0.45
N LYS A 26 17.24 11.97 -0.45
CA LYS A 26 17.46 12.34 -1.84
C LYS A 26 16.18 12.72 -2.54
N PRO A 27 16.24 13.54 -3.60
CA PRO A 27 15.13 13.69 -4.53
C PRO A 27 14.65 12.32 -5.02
N LEU A 28 13.33 12.15 -5.17
CA LEU A 28 12.74 10.83 -5.50
C LEU A 28 13.23 10.26 -6.83
N ASP A 29 13.51 11.13 -7.80
CA ASP A 29 14.04 10.77 -9.12
C ASP A 29 15.49 10.25 -9.07
N GLU A 30 16.25 10.62 -8.02
CA GLU A 30 17.60 10.11 -7.75
C GLU A 30 17.61 8.78 -6.97
N ILE A 31 16.48 8.39 -6.36
CA ILE A 31 16.36 7.13 -5.62
C ILE A 31 16.02 6.02 -6.62
N PRO A 32 16.75 4.86 -6.57
CA PRO A 32 16.42 3.69 -7.39
C PRO A 32 14.95 3.26 -7.25
N GLU A 33 14.41 2.63 -8.28
CA GLU A 33 12.97 2.33 -8.37
C GLU A 33 12.44 1.53 -7.18
N ASP A 34 13.08 0.41 -6.82
CA ASP A 34 12.64 -0.44 -5.70
C ASP A 34 12.57 0.30 -4.36
N PRO A 35 13.65 0.94 -3.85
CA PRO A 35 13.58 1.69 -2.61
C PRO A 35 12.63 2.88 -2.70
N ARG A 36 12.50 3.53 -3.86
CA ARG A 36 11.56 4.61 -4.07
C ARG A 36 10.10 4.14 -3.91
N GLN A 37 9.72 3.02 -4.52
CA GLN A 37 8.37 2.45 -4.38
C GLN A 37 8.06 2.11 -2.92
N ARG A 38 9.01 1.52 -2.20
CA ARG A 38 8.86 1.21 -0.78
C ARG A 38 8.73 2.48 0.08
N LEU A 39 9.50 3.53 -0.17
CA LEU A 39 9.38 4.81 0.53
C LEU A 39 8.02 5.47 0.30
N LEU A 40 7.57 5.50 -0.95
CA LEU A 40 6.24 6.02 -1.29
C LEU A 40 5.14 5.22 -0.58
N ARG A 41 5.29 3.90 -0.53
CA ARG A 41 4.32 3.05 0.15
C ARG A 41 4.34 3.26 1.67
N LEU A 42 5.52 3.42 2.29
CA LEU A 42 5.65 3.69 3.72
C LEU A 42 4.91 4.95 4.15
N SER A 43 4.92 6.01 3.34
CA SER A 43 4.19 7.24 3.65
C SER A 43 2.67 7.03 3.83
N LEU A 44 2.13 5.95 3.26
CA LEU A 44 0.73 5.55 3.38
C LEU A 44 0.49 4.51 4.49
N LEU A 45 1.54 3.80 4.93
CA LEU A 45 1.46 2.72 5.91
C LEU A 45 1.72 3.19 7.34
N VAL A 46 2.54 4.22 7.50
CA VAL A 46 2.77 4.86 8.80
C VAL A 46 1.41 5.30 9.38
N GLU A 47 1.20 5.06 10.67
CA GLU A 47 -0.07 5.31 11.37
C GLU A 47 -1.23 4.34 11.03
N LYS A 48 -1.05 3.37 10.14
CA LYS A 48 -2.07 2.34 9.93
C LYS A 48 -2.19 1.44 11.16
N PRO A 49 -3.40 0.94 11.45
CA PRO A 49 -3.57 -0.08 12.47
C PRO A 49 -2.89 -1.39 12.05
N CYS A 50 -2.46 -2.16 13.04
CA CYS A 50 -2.01 -3.54 12.84
C CYS A 50 -3.13 -4.35 12.17
N GLN A 51 -2.83 -5.02 11.06
CA GLN A 51 -3.82 -5.80 10.30
C GLN A 51 -4.36 -6.99 11.09
N ALA A 52 -3.52 -7.66 11.88
CA ALA A 52 -3.98 -8.74 12.74
C ALA A 52 -4.91 -8.23 13.86
N CYS A 53 -4.60 -7.08 14.49
CA CYS A 53 -5.54 -6.43 15.42
C CYS A 53 -6.86 -6.11 14.74
N TYR A 54 -6.82 -5.61 13.50
CA TYR A 54 -8.02 -5.27 12.76
C TYR A 54 -8.90 -6.50 12.46
N LEU A 55 -8.29 -7.64 12.13
CA LEU A 55 -9.02 -8.91 11.97
C LEU A 55 -9.68 -9.38 13.26
N VAL A 56 -9.07 -9.09 14.43
CA VAL A 56 -9.64 -9.48 15.74
C VAL A 56 -10.76 -8.54 16.19
N HIS A 57 -10.60 -7.24 16.02
CA HIS A 57 -11.48 -6.22 16.60
C HIS A 57 -12.55 -5.72 15.62
N GLY A 58 -12.29 -5.81 14.32
CA GLY A 58 -13.17 -5.30 13.27
C GLY A 58 -13.17 -3.77 13.15
N GLU A 59 -13.87 -3.29 12.12
CA GLU A 59 -13.98 -1.86 11.81
C GLU A 59 -14.63 -1.04 12.92
N GLU A 60 -15.61 -1.61 13.60
CA GLU A 60 -16.35 -0.92 14.68
C GLU A 60 -15.49 -0.66 15.94
N ASN A 61 -14.36 -1.34 16.09
CA ASN A 61 -13.49 -1.22 17.25
C ASN A 61 -12.04 -0.93 16.84
N VAL A 62 -11.84 -0.14 15.80
CA VAL A 62 -10.50 0.20 15.28
C VAL A 62 -9.63 0.90 16.34
N GLU A 63 -10.23 1.60 17.28
CA GLU A 63 -9.55 2.25 18.40
C GLU A 63 -8.87 1.26 19.37
N ARG A 64 -9.20 -0.03 19.29
CA ARG A 64 -8.54 -1.11 20.05
C ARG A 64 -7.34 -1.68 19.31
N CYS A 65 -7.24 -1.39 18.02
CA CYS A 65 -6.11 -1.84 17.23
C CYS A 65 -4.86 -1.06 17.61
N ARG A 66 -3.77 -1.77 17.83
CA ARG A 66 -2.47 -1.13 17.98
C ARG A 66 -2.01 -0.58 16.65
N GLN A 67 -1.26 0.49 16.69
CA GLN A 67 -0.57 1.00 15.52
C GLN A 67 0.43 -0.03 15.01
N ALA A 68 0.58 -0.13 13.70
CA ALA A 68 1.61 -0.96 13.10
C ALA A 68 2.99 -0.31 13.32
N THR A 69 3.96 -1.15 13.64
CA THR A 69 5.37 -0.77 13.84
C THR A 69 6.31 -1.53 12.90
N ILE A 70 5.78 -2.53 12.20
CA ILE A 70 6.55 -3.47 11.39
C ILE A 70 5.84 -3.71 10.06
N VAL A 71 6.63 -3.86 8.98
CA VAL A 71 6.13 -4.17 7.63
C VAL A 71 6.93 -5.31 7.01
N TYR A 72 6.23 -6.29 6.41
CA TYR A 72 6.81 -7.42 5.67
C TYR A 72 6.11 -7.59 4.32
N GLY A 73 6.77 -8.25 3.40
CA GLY A 73 6.27 -8.48 2.04
C GLY A 73 6.69 -7.41 1.04
N GLU A 74 6.16 -7.49 -0.17
CA GLU A 74 6.42 -6.53 -1.24
C GLU A 74 5.35 -5.42 -1.25
N PRO A 75 5.67 -4.24 -1.81
CA PRO A 75 4.70 -3.15 -1.95
C PRO A 75 3.38 -3.60 -2.57
N LEU A 76 2.26 -3.15 -2.03
CA LEU A 76 0.87 -3.49 -2.34
C LEU A 76 0.39 -4.84 -1.76
N ASN A 77 1.30 -5.76 -1.43
CA ASN A 77 0.99 -7.04 -0.80
C ASN A 77 1.67 -7.18 0.58
N GLU A 78 2.02 -6.04 1.15
CA GLU A 78 2.65 -5.97 2.46
C GLU A 78 1.68 -6.29 3.60
N VAL A 79 2.23 -6.89 4.65
CA VAL A 79 1.58 -7.09 5.94
C VAL A 79 2.17 -6.10 6.94
N VAL A 80 1.31 -5.30 7.58
CA VAL A 80 1.72 -4.37 8.63
C VAL A 80 1.20 -4.83 9.99
N LEU A 81 2.08 -4.93 10.97
CA LEU A 81 1.83 -5.53 12.27
C LEU A 81 2.36 -4.67 13.42
N CYS A 82 1.77 -4.85 14.60
CA CYS A 82 2.38 -4.43 15.85
C CYS A 82 3.32 -5.51 16.39
N ASP A 83 4.10 -5.18 17.39
CA ASP A 83 5.08 -6.09 17.99
C ASP A 83 4.47 -7.40 18.54
N GLU A 84 3.22 -7.35 19.01
CA GLU A 84 2.55 -8.56 19.53
C GLU A 84 2.22 -9.58 18.45
N HIS A 85 1.87 -9.12 17.24
CA HIS A 85 1.47 -10.01 16.15
C HIS A 85 2.60 -10.35 15.17
N GLU A 86 3.80 -9.81 15.39
CA GLU A 86 4.95 -10.18 14.58
C GLU A 86 5.27 -11.67 14.69
N ALA A 87 5.19 -12.21 15.90
CA ALA A 87 5.44 -13.64 16.15
C ALA A 87 4.50 -14.53 15.34
N ASP A 88 3.24 -14.14 15.18
CA ASP A 88 2.25 -14.89 14.40
C ASP A 88 2.65 -14.96 12.92
N LEU A 89 3.04 -13.82 12.31
CA LEU A 89 3.51 -13.81 10.94
C LEU A 89 4.78 -14.64 10.75
N LEU A 90 5.73 -14.52 11.66
CA LEU A 90 6.99 -15.27 11.57
C LEU A 90 6.77 -16.77 11.74
N TYR A 91 5.84 -17.18 12.60
CA TYR A 91 5.45 -18.57 12.74
C TYR A 91 4.77 -19.09 11.47
N TRP A 92 3.76 -18.36 10.96
CA TRP A 92 3.11 -18.69 9.70
C TRP A 92 4.12 -18.85 8.58
N PHE A 93 5.02 -17.89 8.46
CA PHE A 93 6.04 -17.86 7.43
C PHE A 93 7.01 -19.03 7.51
N ARG A 94 7.46 -19.40 8.71
CA ARG A 94 8.52 -20.40 8.90
C ARG A 94 8.00 -21.83 9.01
N GLU A 95 6.84 -22.00 9.66
CA GLU A 95 6.37 -23.31 10.12
C GLU A 95 5.02 -23.69 9.50
N ALA A 96 4.19 -22.73 9.09
CA ALA A 96 2.84 -22.98 8.59
C ALA A 96 2.65 -22.76 7.07
N GLY A 97 3.74 -22.78 6.30
CA GLY A 97 3.69 -22.78 4.84
C GLY A 97 3.82 -21.40 4.17
N GLY A 98 3.86 -20.31 4.91
CA GLY A 98 3.90 -18.96 4.37
C GLY A 98 5.09 -18.64 3.45
N ARG A 99 6.16 -19.45 3.50
CA ARG A 99 7.32 -19.32 2.59
C ARG A 99 6.97 -19.56 1.13
N GLU A 100 5.93 -20.30 0.84
CA GLU A 100 5.51 -20.59 -0.53
C GLU A 100 5.00 -19.34 -1.24
N PHE A 101 4.55 -18.34 -0.47
CA PHE A 101 3.98 -17.10 -0.98
C PHE A 101 4.99 -15.93 -1.06
N VAL A 102 6.29 -16.18 -0.89
CA VAL A 102 7.32 -15.14 -1.01
C VAL A 102 7.35 -14.56 -2.42
N GLY A 103 7.08 -13.26 -2.54
CA GLY A 103 7.02 -12.55 -3.82
C GLY A 103 5.72 -12.79 -4.59
N ASP A 104 4.76 -13.51 -4.01
CA ASP A 104 3.44 -13.73 -4.57
C ASP A 104 2.47 -12.59 -4.17
N GLU A 105 1.55 -12.26 -5.06
CA GLU A 105 0.49 -11.29 -4.82
C GLU A 105 -0.47 -11.72 -3.70
N LEU A 106 -0.52 -13.01 -3.39
CA LEU A 106 -1.36 -13.59 -2.35
C LEU A 106 -0.73 -13.55 -0.96
N PHE A 107 0.53 -13.15 -0.81
CA PHE A 107 1.25 -13.20 0.48
C PHE A 107 0.46 -12.63 1.66
N ARG A 108 -0.10 -11.44 1.49
CA ARG A 108 -0.91 -10.78 2.53
C ARG A 108 -2.21 -11.52 2.79
N ASP A 109 -2.91 -11.89 1.74
CA ASP A 109 -4.25 -12.45 1.83
C ASP A 109 -4.21 -13.85 2.46
N GLU A 110 -3.22 -14.67 2.12
CA GLU A 110 -2.98 -15.98 2.71
C GLU A 110 -2.61 -15.91 4.20
N PHE A 111 -1.78 -14.93 4.59
CA PHE A 111 -1.53 -14.69 6.02
C PHE A 111 -2.80 -14.30 6.75
N GLN A 112 -3.61 -13.41 6.18
CA GLN A 112 -4.84 -12.93 6.79
C GLN A 112 -5.87 -14.07 6.92
N GLU A 113 -6.00 -14.92 5.91
CA GLU A 113 -6.87 -16.10 5.95
C GLU A 113 -6.42 -17.07 7.04
N TRP A 114 -5.14 -17.44 7.06
CA TRP A 114 -4.58 -18.30 8.11
C TRP A 114 -4.83 -17.73 9.51
N PHE A 115 -4.62 -16.43 9.69
CA PHE A 115 -4.82 -15.75 10.98
C PHE A 115 -6.30 -15.69 11.38
N ALA A 116 -7.20 -15.43 10.43
CA ALA A 116 -8.64 -15.38 10.63
C ALA A 116 -9.21 -16.76 11.00
N ASP A 117 -8.65 -17.83 10.44
CA ASP A 117 -8.99 -19.24 10.76
C ASP A 117 -8.47 -19.69 12.15
N GLY A 118 -7.86 -18.80 12.90
CA GLY A 118 -7.37 -19.06 14.26
C GLY A 118 -5.89 -19.43 14.33
N GLY A 119 -5.14 -19.31 13.23
CA GLY A 119 -3.70 -19.50 13.23
C GLY A 119 -3.01 -18.50 14.16
N ARG A 120 -2.13 -19.01 15.03
CA ARG A 120 -1.36 -18.22 16.00
C ARG A 120 -0.01 -18.89 16.25
N ALA A 121 0.98 -18.09 16.59
CA ALA A 121 2.24 -18.60 17.11
C ALA A 121 2.01 -19.28 18.47
N PRO A 122 2.72 -20.36 18.79
CA PRO A 122 2.72 -20.93 20.12
C PRO A 122 3.24 -19.94 21.17
N ASP A 123 2.75 -20.07 22.40
CA ASP A 123 3.24 -19.25 23.51
C ASP A 123 4.76 -19.34 23.63
N GLY A 124 5.42 -18.17 23.69
CA GLY A 124 6.88 -18.09 23.77
C GLY A 124 7.61 -18.22 22.42
N TYR A 125 6.89 -18.28 21.30
CA TYR A 125 7.53 -18.17 19.99
C TYR A 125 8.15 -16.78 19.84
N GLY A 126 9.48 -16.74 19.68
CA GLY A 126 10.22 -15.49 19.58
C GLY A 126 9.97 -14.79 18.23
N GLY A 127 9.72 -13.49 18.28
CA GLY A 127 9.77 -12.62 17.11
C GLY A 127 11.18 -12.53 16.50
N MET A 128 11.38 -11.61 15.58
CA MET A 128 12.71 -11.29 15.10
C MET A 128 13.41 -10.36 16.13
N GLU A 129 14.67 -10.64 16.43
CA GLU A 129 15.47 -9.71 17.23
C GLU A 129 15.71 -8.45 16.39
N HIS A 130 14.93 -7.42 16.65
CA HIS A 130 15.18 -6.11 16.10
C HIS A 130 16.30 -5.44 16.91
N VAL A 131 17.21 -4.74 16.23
CA VAL A 131 18.13 -3.84 16.91
C VAL A 131 17.26 -2.88 17.74
N ASP A 132 17.62 -2.65 19.00
CA ASP A 132 16.91 -1.78 19.97
C ASP A 132 16.73 -0.36 19.39
N THR A 133 15.79 -0.19 18.48
CA THR A 133 15.41 1.10 17.92
C THR A 133 13.94 1.27 18.21
N ASP A 134 13.62 2.26 19.03
CA ASP A 134 12.24 2.69 19.21
C ASP A 134 11.70 3.08 17.82
N PRO A 135 10.51 2.62 17.41
CA PRO A 135 9.90 3.07 16.17
C PRO A 135 9.83 4.59 16.01
N ASP A 136 9.64 5.32 17.12
CA ASP A 136 9.62 6.78 17.14
C ASP A 136 10.99 7.42 16.86
N ASP A 137 12.09 6.68 17.02
CA ASP A 137 13.45 7.11 16.68
C ASP A 137 13.82 6.85 15.21
N LEU A 138 12.98 6.13 14.45
CA LEU A 138 13.21 5.89 13.04
C LEU A 138 13.01 7.18 12.21
N PRO A 139 13.81 7.39 11.16
CA PRO A 139 13.52 8.44 10.20
C PRO A 139 12.09 8.33 9.69
N SER A 140 11.32 9.40 9.75
CA SER A 140 9.99 9.43 9.18
C SER A 140 10.08 9.33 7.65
N PRO A 141 9.14 8.63 6.98
CA PRO A 141 9.06 8.65 5.52
C PRO A 141 8.75 10.07 5.03
N PRO A 142 9.00 10.37 3.74
CA PRO A 142 8.61 11.64 3.15
C PRO A 142 7.10 11.90 3.37
N ASP A 143 6.73 13.17 3.59
CA ASP A 143 5.33 13.55 3.81
C ASP A 143 4.46 13.21 2.60
N ALA A 144 3.35 12.50 2.82
CA ALA A 144 2.47 12.03 1.76
C ALA A 144 1.83 13.19 0.95
N ASN A 145 1.54 14.33 1.61
CA ASN A 145 0.94 15.48 0.93
C ASN A 145 1.98 16.20 0.07
N GLU A 146 3.22 16.32 0.56
CA GLU A 146 4.32 16.88 -0.21
C GLU A 146 4.63 16.02 -1.45
N LEU A 147 4.63 14.69 -1.29
CA LEU A 147 4.78 13.77 -2.40
C LEU A 147 3.66 13.89 -3.43
N HIS A 148 2.41 14.00 -2.99
CA HIS A 148 1.28 14.21 -3.88
C HIS A 148 1.38 15.54 -4.64
N GLN A 149 1.82 16.61 -3.97
CA GLN A 149 2.02 17.89 -4.63
C GLN A 149 3.10 17.80 -5.71
N ARG A 150 4.25 17.19 -5.41
CA ARG A 150 5.33 17.00 -6.38
C ARG A 150 4.91 16.15 -7.57
N ILE A 151 4.22 15.04 -7.32
CA ILE A 151 3.67 14.20 -8.39
C ILE A 151 2.71 15.00 -9.26
N ASN A 152 1.80 15.78 -8.66
CA ASN A 152 0.87 16.61 -9.42
C ASN A 152 1.58 17.71 -10.23
N GLU A 153 2.62 18.33 -9.69
CA GLU A 153 3.42 19.35 -10.39
C GLU A 153 4.17 18.74 -11.59
N GLU A 154 4.70 17.53 -11.47
CA GLU A 154 5.34 16.81 -12.58
C GLU A 154 4.32 16.38 -13.65
N PHE A 155 3.10 16.02 -13.25
CA PHE A 155 2.04 15.59 -14.17
C PHE A 155 1.16 16.74 -14.71
N GLU A 156 1.30 17.98 -14.24
CA GLU A 156 0.55 19.13 -14.79
C GLU A 156 0.86 19.43 -16.28
N GLY A 157 1.89 18.80 -16.86
CA GLY A 157 2.29 18.95 -18.26
C GLY A 157 1.58 18.02 -19.25
N GLU A 158 1.00 16.94 -18.84
CA GLU A 158 0.45 15.93 -19.75
C GLU A 158 -0.86 15.36 -19.21
N ARG A 159 -1.95 16.11 -19.40
CA ARG A 159 -3.29 15.53 -19.28
C ARG A 159 -3.47 14.60 -20.48
N ILE A 160 -3.36 13.29 -20.23
CA ILE A 160 -3.78 12.29 -21.20
C ILE A 160 -5.31 12.42 -21.32
N ASP A 161 -5.78 12.94 -22.44
CA ASP A 161 -7.21 12.91 -22.75
C ASP A 161 -7.61 11.47 -23.06
N LEU A 162 -8.22 10.82 -22.07
CA LEU A 162 -8.67 9.42 -22.22
C LEU A 162 -9.71 9.24 -23.34
N ARG A 163 -10.24 10.32 -23.90
CA ARG A 163 -11.12 10.27 -25.07
C ARG A 163 -10.38 9.89 -26.34
N GLU A 164 -9.07 10.19 -26.42
CA GLU A 164 -8.22 9.76 -27.55
C GLU A 164 -7.99 8.22 -27.57
N TYR A 165 -8.26 7.52 -26.47
CA TYR A 165 -8.06 6.07 -26.35
C TYR A 165 -9.39 5.28 -26.28
N GLY A 166 -10.53 5.96 -26.52
CA GLY A 166 -11.84 5.30 -26.60
C GLY A 166 -11.97 4.44 -27.86
N PRO A 167 -12.90 3.47 -27.87
CA PRO A 167 -13.13 2.60 -29.03
C PRO A 167 -13.56 3.35 -30.29
N ASP A 168 -13.90 4.63 -30.21
CA ASP A 168 -14.32 5.50 -31.32
C ASP A 168 -13.23 6.48 -31.78
N ALA A 169 -11.96 6.28 -31.38
CA ALA A 169 -10.86 7.20 -31.70
C ALA A 169 -10.39 7.14 -33.17
N ASP A 170 -10.92 6.24 -33.99
CA ASP A 170 -10.46 5.98 -35.36
C ASP A 170 -11.42 6.48 -36.48
N GLU A 171 -12.47 7.24 -36.15
CA GLU A 171 -13.31 7.92 -37.13
C GLU A 171 -13.12 9.44 -37.06
N GLY A 172 -11.95 9.89 -37.53
CA GLY A 172 -11.75 11.29 -37.85
C GLY A 172 -12.39 11.61 -39.18
N ASP A 173 -13.48 12.36 -39.18
CA ASP A 173 -13.90 13.12 -40.35
C ASP A 173 -14.28 14.56 -39.92
N ASP A 174 -13.66 15.46 -40.64
CA ASP A 174 -13.85 16.89 -40.56
C ASP A 174 -15.32 17.30 -40.73
N ASN A 175 -15.91 17.92 -39.70
CA ASN A 175 -17.01 18.85 -39.93
C ASN A 175 -17.12 19.87 -38.79
N ASP A 176 -16.62 21.06 -39.04
CA ASP A 176 -16.95 22.27 -38.31
C ASP A 176 -18.44 22.58 -38.52
N GLU A 177 -19.29 22.28 -37.56
CA GLU A 177 -20.58 22.94 -37.41
C GLU A 177 -20.81 23.29 -35.92
N GLU A 178 -20.80 24.61 -35.68
CA GLU A 178 -21.24 25.19 -34.40
C GLU A 178 -22.70 24.80 -34.13
N GLY A 179 -22.90 23.87 -33.24
CA GLY A 179 -24.21 23.47 -32.73
C GLY A 179 -24.30 23.79 -31.22
N ASP A 180 -25.12 24.77 -30.92
CA ASP A 180 -25.53 25.17 -29.58
C ASP A 180 -26.43 24.03 -29.01
N ASP A 181 -25.82 23.02 -28.35
CA ASP A 181 -26.56 21.93 -27.70
C ASP A 181 -26.58 22.14 -26.19
N GLU A 182 -27.78 22.46 -25.71
CA GLU A 182 -28.13 22.41 -24.28
C GLU A 182 -27.92 20.98 -23.74
N PRO A 183 -27.50 20.79 -22.47
CA PRO A 183 -27.28 19.44 -21.93
C PRO A 183 -28.63 18.72 -21.81
N GLU A 184 -28.80 17.65 -22.60
CA GLU A 184 -29.92 16.71 -22.43
C GLU A 184 -29.86 16.08 -21.03
N GLU A 185 -30.93 16.27 -20.27
CA GLU A 185 -31.11 15.57 -18.99
C GLU A 185 -31.21 14.05 -19.29
N MET A 186 -30.22 13.28 -18.78
CA MET A 186 -30.25 11.82 -18.85
C MET A 186 -31.40 11.30 -17.97
N ASP A 187 -32.44 10.81 -18.62
CA ASP A 187 -33.57 10.13 -17.99
C ASP A 187 -33.17 8.72 -17.53
N PHE A 188 -33.03 8.52 -16.23
CA PHE A 188 -32.74 7.24 -15.61
C PHE A 188 -33.99 6.41 -15.26
N ASP A 189 -35.17 6.78 -15.70
CA ASP A 189 -36.47 6.17 -15.30
C ASP A 189 -36.67 4.73 -15.86
N GLY A 190 -35.72 4.18 -16.61
CA GLY A 190 -35.76 2.83 -17.20
C GLY A 190 -34.73 1.83 -16.68
N VAL A 191 -33.85 2.20 -15.76
CA VAL A 191 -32.79 1.32 -15.28
C VAL A 191 -33.26 0.49 -14.10
N ASP A 192 -33.62 -0.79 -14.36
CA ASP A 192 -33.96 -1.76 -13.31
C ASP A 192 -32.68 -2.19 -12.53
N LEU A 193 -32.40 -1.55 -11.41
CA LEU A 193 -31.31 -1.86 -10.49
C LEU A 193 -31.58 -3.12 -9.63
N GLY A 194 -32.67 -3.84 -9.87
CA GLY A 194 -33.12 -5.01 -9.10
C GLY A 194 -32.66 -6.37 -9.59
N GLN A 195 -31.84 -6.46 -10.63
CA GLN A 195 -31.35 -7.76 -11.10
C GLN A 195 -30.35 -8.38 -10.13
N GLN A 196 -30.82 -9.37 -9.38
CA GLN A 196 -29.95 -10.22 -8.54
C GLN A 196 -29.05 -11.09 -9.41
N TYR A 197 -27.73 -11.04 -9.15
CA TYR A 197 -26.78 -11.96 -9.76
C TYR A 197 -27.14 -13.41 -9.43
N PRO A 198 -27.05 -14.35 -10.40
CA PRO A 198 -27.29 -15.76 -10.14
C PRO A 198 -26.26 -16.32 -9.18
N LYS A 199 -26.72 -16.82 -8.02
CA LYS A 199 -25.90 -17.59 -7.10
C LYS A 199 -25.50 -18.92 -7.77
N LYS A 200 -24.20 -19.17 -7.87
CA LYS A 200 -23.66 -20.50 -8.18
C LYS A 200 -23.59 -21.35 -6.93
#